data_1eba615c7500ed4dc2dace547bab9759
#
_entry.id   1eba615c7500ed4dc2dace547bab9759
#
_cell.length_a   1.000
_cell.length_b   1.000
_cell.length_c   1.000
_cell.angle_alpha   90.00
_cell.angle_beta   90.00
_cell.angle_gamma   90.00
#
_symmetry.space_group_name_H-M   'P 1'
#
loop_
_entity.id
_entity.type
_entity.pdbx_description
1 polymer ?
#
loop_
_entity_poly.entity_id
_entity_poly.type
_entity_poly.pdbx_seq_one_letter_code
_entity_poly.pdbx_strand_id
1 'polypeptide(L)'
;MPTILRYSYSHALRGNKCTDYKLAGCAATLTVPAEPFLQTDQQKSSYAQGVNYLQNLQKSEIPLDQSLFVLGMNDVLNKQPLRLNPAELQKGQDWVFVQGVLHNEKISAENLAKGKAFLAENKQKPGIITTASGLQYKVLTPGKSSRKPMLKETAQVRFRITQLDGKELTNTEKAPKVPEVQIASLVPGWQEAMLLMTEGSKWQLFVPSELAYGEAGAPGH
;
A
#
# COMPACT_ATOMS: atom_id res chain seq x y z
N MET A 1 -26.57 -4.69 2.66
CA MET A 1 -26.79 -4.28 1.25
C MET A 1 -25.91 -3.07 0.99
N PRO A 2 -24.92 -3.11 0.11
CA PRO A 2 -24.07 -1.95 -0.17
C PRO A 2 -24.75 -1.05 -1.20
N THR A 3 -24.90 0.21 -0.85
CA THR A 3 -25.49 1.25 -1.68
C THR A 3 -24.45 1.70 -2.72
N ILE A 4 -24.76 1.50 -3.99
CA ILE A 4 -23.96 2.00 -5.12
C ILE A 4 -24.38 3.45 -5.37
N LEU A 5 -23.49 4.41 -5.13
CA LEU A 5 -23.66 5.80 -5.54
C LEU A 5 -23.09 5.99 -6.95
N ARG A 6 -23.97 6.16 -7.93
CA ARG A 6 -23.62 6.61 -9.28
C ARG A 6 -23.60 8.15 -9.28
N TYR A 7 -22.44 8.74 -9.55
CA TYR A 7 -22.34 10.16 -9.88
C TYR A 7 -22.43 10.31 -11.40
N SER A 8 -23.51 10.98 -11.87
CA SER A 8 -23.60 11.49 -13.22
C SER A 8 -23.24 12.98 -13.20
N TYR A 9 -22.15 13.34 -13.88
CA TYR A 9 -21.81 14.73 -14.15
C TYR A 9 -22.53 15.21 -15.41
N SER A 10 -23.45 16.15 -15.26
CA SER A 10 -23.97 16.93 -16.38
C SER A 10 -23.22 18.26 -16.46
N HIS A 11 -22.48 18.47 -17.54
CA HIS A 11 -21.83 19.74 -17.86
C HIS A 11 -22.88 20.73 -18.35
N ALA A 12 -23.11 21.77 -17.58
CA ALA A 12 -23.77 23.02 -18.08
C ALA A 12 -22.70 24.11 -18.10
N LEU A 13 -22.16 24.37 -19.27
CA LEU A 13 -21.34 25.54 -19.52
C LEU A 13 -22.29 26.75 -19.61
N ARG A 14 -22.29 27.63 -18.62
CA ARG A 14 -22.81 29.00 -18.75
C ARG A 14 -21.65 29.96 -18.56
N GLY A 15 -21.43 30.75 -19.61
CA GLY A 15 -20.41 31.76 -19.67
C GLY A 15 -20.53 32.81 -18.59
N ASN A 16 -19.45 33.12 -17.93
CA ASN A 16 -19.28 34.32 -17.13
C ASN A 16 -18.37 35.28 -17.88
N LYS A 17 -18.92 36.46 -18.15
CA LYS A 17 -18.19 37.62 -18.68
C LYS A 17 -17.11 38.04 -17.68
N CYS A 18 -15.86 38.07 -18.13
CA CYS A 18 -14.80 38.76 -17.43
C CYS A 18 -15.11 40.27 -17.37
N THR A 19 -15.30 40.78 -16.18
CA THR A 19 -15.20 42.22 -15.91
C THR A 19 -13.77 42.55 -15.52
N ASP A 20 -13.26 43.58 -16.15
CA ASP A 20 -11.90 44.08 -16.10
C ASP A 20 -11.35 44.30 -14.69
N TYR A 21 -10.27 43.57 -14.36
CA TYR A 21 -9.23 44.04 -13.44
C TYR A 21 -7.88 43.94 -14.14
N LYS A 22 -7.34 45.12 -14.50
CA LYS A 22 -5.97 45.27 -14.93
C LYS A 22 -5.03 44.87 -13.77
N LEU A 23 -4.53 43.66 -13.79
CA LEU A 23 -3.28 43.26 -13.15
C LEU A 23 -2.35 42.76 -14.24
N ALA A 24 -1.33 43.57 -14.54
CA ALA A 24 -0.25 43.21 -15.41
C ALA A 24 0.54 42.04 -14.81
N GLY A 25 0.46 40.91 -15.43
CA GLY A 25 1.18 39.70 -15.07
C GLY A 25 0.47 38.49 -15.69
N CYS A 26 0.68 38.25 -16.99
CA CYS A 26 0.24 36.99 -17.58
C CYS A 26 0.96 35.83 -16.91
N ALA A 27 0.34 35.27 -15.87
CA ALA A 27 0.63 33.91 -15.48
C ALA A 27 0.21 33.03 -16.67
N ALA A 28 1.17 32.43 -17.34
CA ALA A 28 0.91 31.43 -18.36
C ALA A 28 0.15 30.30 -17.65
N THR A 29 -1.17 30.30 -17.77
CA THR A 29 -1.97 29.14 -17.42
C THR A 29 -1.47 27.99 -18.26
N LEU A 30 -1.08 26.88 -17.63
CA LEU A 30 -0.93 25.60 -18.32
C LEU A 30 -2.26 25.32 -19.02
N THR A 31 -2.39 25.78 -20.27
CA THR A 31 -3.45 25.32 -21.14
C THR A 31 -3.13 23.87 -21.46
N VAL A 32 -3.80 22.93 -20.79
CA VAL A 32 -3.81 21.55 -21.22
C VAL A 32 -4.47 21.55 -22.60
N PRO A 33 -3.77 21.21 -23.66
CA PRO A 33 -4.36 21.20 -24.99
C PRO A 33 -5.47 20.16 -25.02
N ALA A 34 -6.57 20.47 -25.69
CA ALA A 34 -7.66 19.53 -25.95
C ALA A 34 -7.15 18.39 -26.84
N GLU A 35 -7.37 17.16 -26.44
CA GLU A 35 -6.99 15.86 -27.02
C GLU A 35 -6.58 15.80 -28.50
N PRO A 36 -5.63 15.00 -28.91
CA PRO A 36 -5.11 13.72 -28.37
C PRO A 36 -3.59 13.70 -28.20
N PHE A 37 -3.09 13.97 -27.01
CA PHE A 37 -1.64 14.19 -26.78
C PHE A 37 -0.84 12.97 -26.34
N LEU A 38 -1.46 11.81 -26.10
CA LEU A 38 -0.79 10.62 -25.61
C LEU A 38 -0.56 9.60 -26.73
N GLN A 39 0.06 10.04 -27.82
CA GLN A 39 0.34 9.17 -28.96
C GLN A 39 1.70 8.50 -28.86
N THR A 40 2.74 9.24 -28.49
CA THR A 40 4.09 8.72 -28.37
C THR A 40 4.35 8.12 -26.98
N ASP A 41 5.30 7.18 -26.91
CA ASP A 41 5.69 6.58 -25.62
C ASP A 41 6.29 7.62 -24.66
N GLN A 42 6.98 8.63 -25.18
CA GLN A 42 7.49 9.75 -24.39
C GLN A 42 6.35 10.55 -23.74
N GLN A 43 5.30 10.86 -24.48
CA GLN A 43 4.13 11.60 -23.97
C GLN A 43 3.39 10.78 -22.90
N LYS A 44 3.17 9.48 -23.17
CA LYS A 44 2.58 8.56 -22.21
C LYS A 44 3.40 8.42 -20.93
N SER A 45 4.73 8.31 -21.08
CA SER A 45 5.65 8.23 -19.94
C SER A 45 5.62 9.51 -19.09
N SER A 46 5.63 10.68 -19.70
CA SER A 46 5.56 11.96 -18.99
C SER A 46 4.26 12.10 -18.20
N TYR A 47 3.14 11.74 -18.82
CA TYR A 47 1.83 11.74 -18.14
C TYR A 47 1.80 10.75 -16.98
N ALA A 48 2.29 9.52 -17.20
CA ALA A 48 2.32 8.47 -16.18
C ALA A 48 3.18 8.86 -14.98
N GLN A 49 4.30 9.55 -15.17
CA GLN A 49 5.12 10.06 -14.08
C GLN A 49 4.36 11.08 -13.21
N GLY A 50 3.66 12.03 -13.85
CA GLY A 50 2.82 13.00 -13.13
C GLY A 50 1.71 12.32 -12.31
N VAL A 51 1.01 11.35 -12.92
CA VAL A 51 -0.03 10.55 -12.25
C VAL A 51 0.56 9.79 -11.05
N ASN A 52 1.66 9.06 -11.25
CA ASN A 52 2.29 8.27 -10.20
C ASN A 52 2.77 9.15 -9.02
N TYR A 53 3.37 10.29 -9.33
CA TYR A 53 3.84 11.20 -8.30
C TYR A 53 2.68 11.72 -7.42
N LEU A 54 1.62 12.20 -8.05
CA LEU A 54 0.48 12.74 -7.34
C LEU A 54 -0.30 11.65 -6.57
N GLN A 55 -0.46 10.46 -7.16
CA GLN A 55 -1.09 9.34 -6.47
C GLN A 55 -0.30 8.91 -5.21
N ASN A 56 1.02 8.96 -5.25
CA ASN A 56 1.84 8.65 -4.07
C ASN A 56 1.67 9.68 -2.96
N LEU A 57 1.60 10.98 -3.29
CA LEU A 57 1.28 12.02 -2.31
C LEU A 57 -0.12 11.84 -1.72
N GLN A 58 -1.11 11.52 -2.54
CA GLN A 58 -2.49 11.29 -2.09
C GLN A 58 -2.61 10.07 -1.16
N LYS A 59 -1.86 9.00 -1.42
CA LYS A 59 -1.84 7.82 -0.54
C LYS A 59 -1.33 8.14 0.87
N SER A 60 -0.43 9.10 0.99
CA SER A 60 0.09 9.55 2.29
C SER A 60 -0.82 10.57 2.97
N GLU A 61 -1.98 10.89 2.40
CA GLU A 61 -2.94 11.89 2.90
C GLU A 61 -2.30 13.26 3.23
N ILE A 62 -1.18 13.58 2.56
CA ILE A 62 -0.49 14.85 2.77
C ILE A 62 -1.30 15.97 2.11
N PRO A 63 -1.74 16.98 2.87
CA PRO A 63 -2.47 18.12 2.30
C PRO A 63 -1.62 18.84 1.24
N LEU A 64 -2.20 19.07 0.06
CA LEU A 64 -1.53 19.70 -1.06
C LEU A 64 -2.36 20.87 -1.59
N ASP A 65 -1.79 22.07 -1.60
CA ASP A 65 -2.34 23.16 -2.40
C ASP A 65 -1.95 22.95 -3.86
N GLN A 66 -2.93 22.56 -4.67
CA GLN A 66 -2.71 22.24 -6.07
C GLN A 66 -2.17 23.42 -6.88
N SER A 67 -2.62 24.63 -6.57
CA SER A 67 -2.22 25.85 -7.31
C SER A 67 -0.74 26.16 -7.05
N LEU A 68 -0.31 26.09 -5.79
CA LEU A 68 1.08 26.33 -5.41
C LEU A 68 2.00 25.22 -5.87
N PHE A 69 1.52 23.98 -5.86
CA PHE A 69 2.27 22.84 -6.41
C PHE A 69 2.55 22.99 -7.90
N VAL A 70 1.51 23.30 -8.70
CA VAL A 70 1.65 23.56 -10.14
C VAL A 70 2.53 24.78 -10.39
N LEU A 71 2.43 25.82 -9.58
CA LEU A 71 3.29 27.01 -9.66
C LEU A 71 4.77 26.65 -9.50
N GLY A 72 5.10 25.86 -8.46
CA GLY A 72 6.47 25.40 -8.22
C GLY A 72 7.03 24.55 -9.36
N MET A 73 6.22 23.65 -9.94
CA MET A 73 6.61 22.88 -11.11
C MET A 73 6.90 23.80 -12.31
N ASN A 74 6.06 24.81 -12.55
CA ASN A 74 6.23 25.77 -13.64
C ASN A 74 7.49 26.61 -13.48
N ASP A 75 7.79 27.08 -12.26
CA ASP A 75 8.99 27.85 -12.00
C ASP A 75 10.26 27.03 -12.36
N VAL A 76 10.29 25.74 -12.00
CA VAL A 76 11.41 24.84 -12.35
C VAL A 76 11.47 24.56 -13.86
N LEU A 77 10.35 24.18 -14.49
CA LEU A 77 10.30 23.82 -15.91
C LEU A 77 10.69 25.01 -16.81
N ASN A 78 10.28 26.21 -16.42
CA ASN A 78 10.56 27.44 -17.18
C ASN A 78 11.83 28.15 -16.73
N LYS A 79 12.64 27.52 -15.85
CA LYS A 79 13.89 28.09 -15.32
C LYS A 79 13.69 29.48 -14.68
N GLN A 80 12.54 29.69 -14.04
CA GLN A 80 12.26 30.91 -13.29
C GLN A 80 12.97 30.88 -11.94
N PRO A 81 13.33 32.05 -11.38
CA PRO A 81 13.79 32.13 -10.01
C PRO A 81 12.78 31.53 -9.04
N LEU A 82 13.27 30.68 -8.13
CA LEU A 82 12.41 30.08 -7.10
C LEU A 82 11.92 31.16 -6.14
N ARG A 83 10.66 31.07 -5.73
CA ARG A 83 9.99 32.05 -4.84
C ARG A 83 10.35 31.86 -3.39
N LEU A 84 10.90 30.70 -3.04
CA LEU A 84 11.38 30.37 -1.69
C LEU A 84 12.91 30.31 -1.71
N ASN A 85 13.53 30.77 -0.63
CA ASN A 85 14.94 30.57 -0.42
C ASN A 85 15.25 29.10 -0.02
N PRO A 86 16.52 28.66 -0.08
CA PRO A 86 16.87 27.27 0.23
C PRO A 86 16.42 26.79 1.62
N ALA A 87 16.43 27.65 2.63
CA ALA A 87 16.01 27.29 3.97
C ALA A 87 14.48 27.10 4.08
N GLU A 88 13.72 27.90 3.35
CA GLU A 88 12.25 27.77 3.27
C GLU A 88 11.85 26.52 2.49
N LEU A 89 12.56 26.19 1.41
CA LEU A 89 12.36 24.96 0.66
C LEU A 89 12.61 23.74 1.54
N GLN A 90 13.72 23.75 2.30
CA GLN A 90 14.05 22.67 3.22
C GLN A 90 12.96 22.49 4.28
N LYS A 91 12.49 23.58 4.92
CA LYS A 91 11.38 23.51 5.88
C LYS A 91 10.11 22.89 5.28
N GLY A 92 9.79 23.23 4.03
CA GLY A 92 8.66 22.65 3.34
C GLY A 92 8.83 21.13 3.12
N GLN A 93 10.02 20.70 2.75
CA GLN A 93 10.33 19.27 2.58
C GLN A 93 10.31 18.52 3.92
N ASP A 94 10.89 19.10 4.97
CA ASP A 94 10.85 18.53 6.33
C ASP A 94 9.40 18.37 6.82
N TRP A 95 8.55 19.36 6.56
CA TRP A 95 7.14 19.28 6.91
C TRP A 95 6.44 18.10 6.22
N VAL A 96 6.65 17.91 4.92
CA VAL A 96 6.11 16.78 4.15
C VAL A 96 6.60 15.45 4.73
N PHE A 97 7.88 15.35 5.06
CA PHE A 97 8.46 14.17 5.69
C PHE A 97 7.78 13.84 7.02
N VAL A 98 7.62 14.84 7.89
CA VAL A 98 6.96 14.68 9.19
C VAL A 98 5.50 14.24 9.03
N GLN A 99 4.75 14.84 8.08
CA GLN A 99 3.38 14.39 7.81
C GLN A 99 3.32 12.94 7.35
N GLY A 100 4.26 12.52 6.49
CA GLY A 100 4.35 11.11 6.05
C GLY A 100 4.62 10.14 7.21
N VAL A 101 5.51 10.52 8.13
CA VAL A 101 5.78 9.72 9.35
C VAL A 101 4.52 9.58 10.20
N LEU A 102 3.86 10.71 10.53
CA LEU A 102 2.64 10.72 11.34
C LEU A 102 1.50 9.90 10.71
N HIS A 103 1.36 9.99 9.40
CA HIS A 103 0.37 9.20 8.67
C HIS A 103 0.65 7.70 8.79
N ASN A 104 1.91 7.28 8.59
CA ASN A 104 2.31 5.88 8.69
C ASN A 104 2.12 5.34 10.11
N GLU A 105 2.47 6.12 11.15
CA GLU A 105 2.25 5.76 12.55
C GLU A 105 0.76 5.55 12.86
N LYS A 106 -0.10 6.45 12.36
CA LYS A 106 -1.56 6.32 12.51
C LYS A 106 -2.07 5.03 11.87
N ILE A 107 -1.69 4.75 10.60
CA ILE A 107 -2.10 3.53 9.90
C ILE A 107 -1.59 2.28 10.62
N SER A 108 -0.33 2.30 11.07
CA SER A 108 0.26 1.19 11.82
C SER A 108 -0.53 0.90 13.10
N ALA A 109 -0.84 1.93 13.89
CA ALA A 109 -1.64 1.80 15.11
C ALA A 109 -3.05 1.26 14.84
N GLU A 110 -3.73 1.76 13.78
CA GLU A 110 -5.04 1.27 13.38
C GLU A 110 -5.00 -0.20 12.93
N ASN A 111 -4.00 -0.59 12.14
CA ASN A 111 -3.84 -1.96 11.68
C ASN A 111 -3.52 -2.92 12.82
N LEU A 112 -2.69 -2.49 13.77
CA LEU A 112 -2.38 -3.24 14.98
C LEU A 112 -3.64 -3.47 15.83
N ALA A 113 -4.45 -2.43 16.03
CA ALA A 113 -5.70 -2.54 16.77
C ALA A 113 -6.68 -3.49 16.07
N LYS A 114 -6.86 -3.37 14.76
CA LYS A 114 -7.71 -4.28 13.95
C LYS A 114 -7.21 -5.72 14.00
N GLY A 115 -5.88 -5.92 13.91
CA GLY A 115 -5.26 -7.24 14.00
C GLY A 115 -5.49 -7.91 15.36
N LYS A 116 -5.29 -7.16 16.46
CA LYS A 116 -5.54 -7.65 17.82
C LYS A 116 -7.02 -7.99 18.05
N ALA A 117 -7.92 -7.14 17.61
CA ALA A 117 -9.37 -7.39 17.71
C ALA A 117 -9.76 -8.65 16.92
N PHE A 118 -9.27 -8.79 15.68
CA PHE A 118 -9.50 -9.97 14.86
C PHE A 118 -9.01 -11.26 15.55
N LEU A 119 -7.78 -11.27 16.07
CA LEU A 119 -7.21 -12.44 16.73
C LEU A 119 -7.96 -12.78 18.03
N ALA A 120 -8.42 -11.77 18.78
CA ALA A 120 -9.22 -11.97 19.98
C ALA A 120 -10.58 -12.63 19.69
N GLU A 121 -11.21 -12.26 18.58
CA GLU A 121 -12.45 -12.90 18.11
C GLU A 121 -12.16 -14.28 17.50
N ASN A 122 -11.12 -14.39 16.67
CA ASN A 122 -10.82 -15.58 15.90
C ASN A 122 -10.50 -16.79 16.79
N LYS A 123 -9.81 -16.59 17.93
CA LYS A 123 -9.50 -17.66 18.89
C LYS A 123 -10.75 -18.37 19.47
N GLN A 124 -11.93 -17.72 19.39
CA GLN A 124 -13.18 -18.30 19.86
C GLN A 124 -13.85 -19.18 18.80
N LYS A 125 -13.37 -19.15 17.55
CA LYS A 125 -13.99 -19.89 16.44
C LYS A 125 -13.63 -21.38 16.50
N PRO A 126 -14.57 -22.27 16.16
CA PRO A 126 -14.31 -23.71 16.18
C PRO A 126 -13.13 -24.13 15.30
N GLY A 127 -12.25 -24.93 15.85
CA GLY A 127 -11.08 -25.48 15.15
C GLY A 127 -9.89 -24.54 15.05
N ILE A 128 -9.93 -23.37 15.67
CA ILE A 128 -8.77 -22.49 15.83
C ILE A 128 -7.95 -22.93 17.04
N ILE A 129 -6.68 -23.09 16.83
CA ILE A 129 -5.68 -23.39 17.85
C ILE A 129 -4.77 -22.17 17.99
N THR A 130 -4.51 -21.76 19.24
CA THR A 130 -3.61 -20.63 19.55
C THR A 130 -2.39 -21.18 20.28
N THR A 131 -1.19 -20.86 19.81
CA THR A 131 0.08 -21.23 20.46
C THR A 131 0.44 -20.23 21.57
N ALA A 132 1.48 -20.58 22.33
CA ALA A 132 2.01 -19.70 23.39
C ALA A 132 2.56 -18.37 22.84
N SER A 133 3.05 -18.32 21.60
CA SER A 133 3.54 -17.12 20.93
C SER A 133 2.40 -16.19 20.45
N GLY A 134 1.15 -16.69 20.45
CA GLY A 134 0.01 -15.97 19.89
C GLY A 134 -0.30 -16.28 18.42
N LEU A 135 0.51 -17.12 17.77
CA LEU A 135 0.16 -17.65 16.45
C LEU A 135 -1.17 -18.41 16.53
N GLN A 136 -2.08 -18.13 15.60
CA GLN A 136 -3.30 -18.90 15.47
C GLN A 136 -3.31 -19.68 14.16
N TYR A 137 -3.85 -20.88 14.21
CA TYR A 137 -3.97 -21.70 13.02
C TYR A 137 -5.20 -22.61 13.05
N LYS A 138 -5.63 -23.01 11.85
CA LYS A 138 -6.64 -24.04 11.63
C LYS A 138 -6.10 -25.10 10.71
N VAL A 139 -6.20 -26.35 11.12
CA VAL A 139 -5.86 -27.49 10.26
C VAL A 139 -7.02 -27.69 9.27
N LEU A 140 -6.75 -27.47 7.97
CA LEU A 140 -7.73 -27.67 6.90
C LEU A 140 -7.67 -29.12 6.39
N THR A 141 -6.45 -29.66 6.27
CA THR A 141 -6.20 -31.04 5.88
C THR A 141 -5.07 -31.58 6.75
N PRO A 142 -5.25 -32.69 7.47
CA PRO A 142 -4.16 -33.32 8.21
C PRO A 142 -3.11 -33.88 7.25
N GLY A 143 -1.87 -33.93 7.71
CA GLY A 143 -0.79 -34.54 6.92
C GLY A 143 -0.92 -36.04 6.82
N LYS A 144 -0.29 -36.60 5.81
CA LYS A 144 -0.26 -38.05 5.55
C LYS A 144 0.89 -38.75 6.28
N SER A 145 1.83 -38.03 6.80
CA SER A 145 3.03 -38.48 7.49
C SER A 145 3.08 -37.88 8.89
N SER A 146 3.77 -38.53 9.82
CA SER A 146 4.09 -37.97 11.14
C SER A 146 5.35 -37.09 11.13
N ARG A 147 6.07 -37.06 10.00
CA ARG A 147 7.30 -36.27 9.84
C ARG A 147 7.00 -34.78 9.92
N LYS A 148 7.73 -34.08 10.75
CA LYS A 148 7.79 -32.63 10.82
C LYS A 148 9.14 -32.15 10.32
N PRO A 149 9.21 -31.02 9.62
CA PRO A 149 10.49 -30.49 9.18
C PRO A 149 11.28 -29.91 10.36
N MET A 150 12.60 -29.81 10.19
CA MET A 150 13.50 -29.12 11.12
C MET A 150 13.83 -27.72 10.60
N LEU A 151 14.23 -26.81 11.49
CA LEU A 151 14.50 -25.40 11.18
C LEU A 151 15.52 -25.21 10.05
N LYS A 152 16.51 -26.10 9.96
CA LYS A 152 17.58 -26.03 8.92
C LYS A 152 17.19 -26.67 7.58
N GLU A 153 16.01 -27.25 7.50
CA GLU A 153 15.54 -27.90 6.27
C GLU A 153 14.90 -26.91 5.31
N THR A 154 14.88 -27.31 4.05
CA THR A 154 14.12 -26.66 2.99
C THR A 154 12.83 -27.43 2.75
N ALA A 155 11.72 -26.74 2.60
CA ALA A 155 10.42 -27.33 2.33
C ALA A 155 9.84 -26.81 1.01
N GLN A 156 9.13 -27.67 0.29
CA GLN A 156 8.31 -27.27 -0.84
C GLN A 156 6.92 -26.92 -0.36
N VAL A 157 6.52 -25.63 -0.50
CA VAL A 157 5.27 -25.11 0.06
C VAL A 157 4.52 -24.28 -0.96
N ARG A 158 3.24 -24.60 -1.16
CA ARG A 158 2.29 -23.71 -1.84
C ARG A 158 1.60 -22.87 -0.79
N PHE A 159 1.50 -21.56 -1.03
CA PHE A 159 0.88 -20.64 -0.08
C PHE A 159 0.11 -19.53 -0.80
N ARG A 160 -0.82 -18.96 -0.07
CA ARG A 160 -1.54 -17.74 -0.42
C ARG A 160 -1.55 -16.83 0.79
N ILE A 161 -1.15 -15.57 0.58
CA ILE A 161 -1.15 -14.53 1.61
C ILE A 161 -2.24 -13.53 1.27
N THR A 162 -3.09 -13.25 2.23
CA THR A 162 -4.14 -12.23 2.13
C THR A 162 -4.09 -11.31 3.33
N GLN A 163 -4.48 -10.06 3.14
CA GLN A 163 -4.78 -9.14 4.24
C GLN A 163 -6.13 -9.49 4.89
N LEU A 164 -6.45 -8.85 6.01
CA LEU A 164 -7.73 -9.08 6.71
C LEU A 164 -8.95 -8.63 5.89
N ASP A 165 -8.78 -7.65 5.02
CA ASP A 165 -9.81 -7.18 4.07
C ASP A 165 -10.02 -8.13 2.87
N GLY A 166 -9.23 -9.21 2.79
CA GLY A 166 -9.27 -10.20 1.71
C GLY A 166 -8.39 -9.86 0.51
N LYS A 167 -7.69 -8.74 0.50
CA LYS A 167 -6.75 -8.39 -0.58
C LYS A 167 -5.63 -9.42 -0.64
N GLU A 168 -5.45 -10.04 -1.80
CA GLU A 168 -4.39 -11.01 -2.03
C GLU A 168 -3.06 -10.30 -2.29
N LEU A 169 -2.05 -10.65 -1.51
CA LEU A 169 -0.68 -10.13 -1.66
C LEU A 169 0.19 -11.07 -2.48
N THR A 170 0.04 -12.37 -2.25
CA THR A 170 0.82 -13.40 -2.94
C THR A 170 0.03 -14.70 -3.03
N ASN A 171 0.16 -15.37 -4.17
CA ASN A 171 -0.49 -16.67 -4.40
C ASN A 171 0.40 -17.57 -5.26
N THR A 172 0.85 -18.68 -4.68
CA THR A 172 1.66 -19.69 -5.37
C THR A 172 0.89 -20.99 -5.63
N GLU A 173 -0.40 -21.06 -5.29
CA GLU A 173 -1.17 -22.30 -5.41
C GLU A 173 -1.23 -22.81 -6.86
N LYS A 174 -1.25 -21.88 -7.84
CA LYS A 174 -1.28 -22.19 -9.28
C LYS A 174 0.07 -22.07 -9.97
N ALA A 175 1.15 -21.82 -9.23
CA ALA A 175 2.48 -21.69 -9.81
C ALA A 175 2.91 -23.02 -10.47
N PRO A 176 3.53 -22.99 -11.66
CA PRO A 176 3.97 -24.20 -12.37
C PRO A 176 4.96 -25.03 -11.53
N LYS A 177 5.86 -24.34 -10.82
CA LYS A 177 6.82 -24.96 -9.92
C LYS A 177 6.43 -24.65 -8.46
N VAL A 178 6.47 -25.66 -7.60
CA VAL A 178 6.27 -25.47 -6.16
C VAL A 178 7.46 -24.68 -5.60
N PRO A 179 7.25 -23.55 -4.92
CA PRO A 179 8.36 -22.83 -4.30
C PRO A 179 9.06 -23.67 -3.24
N GLU A 180 10.38 -23.57 -3.24
CA GLU A 180 11.22 -24.10 -2.17
C GLU A 180 11.56 -22.96 -1.21
N VAL A 181 11.32 -23.18 0.08
CA VAL A 181 11.56 -22.19 1.13
C VAL A 181 12.48 -22.80 2.19
N GLN A 182 13.54 -22.09 2.51
CA GLN A 182 14.37 -22.42 3.66
C GLN A 182 13.66 -21.98 4.92
N ILE A 183 13.33 -22.90 5.82
CA ILE A 183 12.47 -22.61 6.98
C ILE A 183 13.09 -21.55 7.87
N ALA A 184 14.39 -21.58 8.09
CA ALA A 184 15.12 -20.61 8.91
C ALA A 184 15.06 -19.16 8.36
N SER A 185 14.73 -18.94 7.08
CA SER A 185 14.64 -17.61 6.48
C SER A 185 13.23 -17.02 6.49
N LEU A 186 12.25 -17.77 6.96
CA LEU A 186 10.86 -17.31 7.05
C LEU A 186 10.67 -16.39 8.27
N VAL A 187 9.56 -15.62 8.27
CA VAL A 187 9.17 -14.87 9.46
C VAL A 187 8.85 -15.81 10.64
N PRO A 188 9.04 -15.37 11.90
CA PRO A 188 8.92 -16.24 13.07
C PRO A 188 7.63 -17.08 13.13
N GLY A 189 6.49 -16.47 12.82
CA GLY A 189 5.20 -17.19 12.83
C GLY A 189 5.10 -18.28 11.77
N TRP A 190 5.75 -18.11 10.62
CA TRP A 190 5.82 -19.17 9.62
C TRP A 190 6.81 -20.26 10.01
N GLN A 191 7.96 -19.90 10.59
CA GLN A 191 8.89 -20.90 11.14
C GLN A 191 8.18 -21.79 12.16
N GLU A 192 7.49 -21.20 13.12
CA GLU A 192 6.74 -21.92 14.14
C GLU A 192 5.69 -22.85 13.54
N ALA A 193 4.87 -22.32 12.61
CA ALA A 193 3.86 -23.13 11.92
C ALA A 193 4.49 -24.33 11.19
N MET A 194 5.57 -24.11 10.43
CA MET A 194 6.25 -25.16 9.67
C MET A 194 6.79 -26.27 10.57
N LEU A 195 7.34 -25.93 11.72
CA LEU A 195 7.85 -26.91 12.70
C LEU A 195 6.73 -27.73 13.36
N LEU A 196 5.49 -27.21 13.36
CA LEU A 196 4.30 -27.92 13.87
C LEU A 196 3.61 -28.76 12.80
N MET A 197 3.68 -28.33 11.55
CA MET A 197 3.02 -28.99 10.41
C MET A 197 3.65 -30.33 10.09
N THR A 198 2.84 -31.25 9.61
CA THR A 198 3.30 -32.53 9.09
C THR A 198 3.22 -32.54 7.56
N GLU A 199 4.06 -33.36 6.93
CA GLU A 199 4.12 -33.43 5.47
C GLU A 199 2.76 -33.77 4.83
N GLY A 200 2.40 -33.02 3.80
CA GLY A 200 1.12 -33.13 3.08
C GLY A 200 -0.07 -32.49 3.79
N SER A 201 0.17 -31.79 4.91
CA SER A 201 -0.91 -31.03 5.58
C SER A 201 -1.19 -29.70 4.89
N LYS A 202 -2.42 -29.19 5.06
CA LYS A 202 -2.83 -27.84 4.68
C LYS A 202 -3.38 -27.11 5.88
N TRP A 203 -2.79 -25.98 6.21
CA TRP A 203 -3.20 -25.15 7.33
C TRP A 203 -3.57 -23.75 6.86
N GLN A 204 -4.45 -23.11 7.60
CA GLN A 204 -4.69 -21.68 7.54
C GLN A 204 -4.03 -21.03 8.76
N LEU A 205 -3.15 -20.06 8.54
CA LEU A 205 -2.42 -19.35 9.59
C LEU A 205 -2.99 -17.95 9.76
N PHE A 206 -3.04 -17.48 10.98
CA PHE A 206 -3.34 -16.10 11.37
C PHE A 206 -2.17 -15.61 12.22
N VAL A 207 -1.32 -14.83 11.58
CA VAL A 207 -0.01 -14.46 12.14
C VAL A 207 -0.09 -13.07 12.74
N PRO A 208 0.13 -12.90 14.06
CA PRO A 208 0.26 -11.58 14.66
C PRO A 208 1.42 -10.80 14.03
N SER A 209 1.34 -9.48 14.02
CA SER A 209 2.37 -8.62 13.45
C SER A 209 3.75 -8.86 14.05
N GLU A 210 3.82 -9.13 15.34
CA GLU A 210 5.06 -9.39 16.10
C GLU A 210 5.77 -10.67 15.63
N LEU A 211 5.02 -11.62 15.07
CA LEU A 211 5.55 -12.86 14.50
C LEU A 211 5.74 -12.77 12.96
N ALA A 212 5.54 -11.59 12.37
CA ALA A 212 5.72 -11.31 10.95
C ALA A 212 6.70 -10.14 10.74
N TYR A 213 6.23 -9.02 10.26
CA TYR A 213 7.07 -7.85 9.92
C TYR A 213 6.99 -6.71 10.98
N GLY A 214 6.33 -6.95 12.11
CA GLY A 214 6.12 -5.96 13.16
C GLY A 214 5.27 -4.77 12.72
N GLU A 215 5.46 -3.63 13.39
CA GLU A 215 4.74 -2.39 13.11
C GLU A 215 5.13 -1.74 11.79
N ALA A 216 6.35 -2.00 11.30
CA ALA A 216 6.84 -1.45 10.05
C ALA A 216 6.14 -2.04 8.81
N GLY A 217 5.50 -3.21 8.94
CA GLY A 217 4.85 -3.91 7.85
C GLY A 217 5.81 -4.56 6.86
N ALA A 218 5.24 -5.26 5.88
CA ALA A 218 6.03 -5.89 4.83
C ALA A 218 6.62 -4.86 3.86
N PRO A 219 7.87 -5.01 3.40
CA PRO A 219 8.46 -4.12 2.41
C PRO A 219 7.60 -4.05 1.14
N GLY A 220 7.25 -2.83 0.70
CA GLY A 220 6.50 -2.58 -0.54
C GLY A 220 4.98 -2.73 -0.44
N HIS A 221 4.46 -2.84 0.76
CA HIS A 221 2.99 -2.96 1.00
C HIS A 221 2.51 -1.99 2.06
#